data_66f89625e70a745a08784800e6710695
#
_entry.id   66f89625e70a745a08784800e6710695
#
_cell.length_a   1.000
_cell.length_b   1.000
_cell.length_c   1.000
_cell.angle_alpha   90.00
_cell.angle_beta   90.00
_cell.angle_gamma   90.00
#
_symmetry.space_group_name_H-M   'P 1'
#
loop_
_entity.id
_entity.type
_entity.pdbx_description
1 polymer ?
#
loop_
_entity_poly.entity_id
_entity_poly.type
_entity_poly.pdbx_seq_one_letter_code
_entity_poly.pdbx_strand_id
1 'polypeptide(L)'
;MNLGKKEGIVVVGEIQKREIMPLTLELIGAAGKLSKERDLSLSVILSECGIKEEAKKLYNYGVDEILCIEDEKLIEGHMQLHHDAVIEVLKGKDPKVILIGGTASGRVLAGKTAYAFDTEL
;
A
#
# COMPACT_ATOMS: atom_id res chain seq x y z
N MET A 1 -1.07 14.72 10.63
CA MET A 1 -1.80 13.84 11.55
C MET A 1 -3.29 13.94 11.32
N ASN A 2 -3.96 12.85 11.31
CA ASN A 2 -5.37 12.76 10.97
C ASN A 2 -6.22 12.73 12.24
N LEU A 3 -6.49 13.90 12.79
CA LEU A 3 -7.09 14.03 14.12
C LEU A 3 -8.52 13.50 14.21
N GLY A 4 -9.25 13.46 13.10
CA GLY A 4 -10.63 13.04 13.09
C GLY A 4 -10.86 11.60 12.64
N LYS A 5 -9.81 10.92 12.19
CA LYS A 5 -9.94 9.56 11.65
C LYS A 5 -9.03 8.59 12.38
N LYS A 6 -9.52 7.38 12.55
CA LYS A 6 -8.72 6.30 13.14
C LYS A 6 -7.77 5.73 12.11
N GLU A 7 -6.71 5.08 12.56
CA GLU A 7 -5.92 4.23 11.70
C GLU A 7 -6.87 3.28 10.97
N GLY A 8 -6.66 3.11 9.71
CA GLY A 8 -7.71 2.49 8.95
C GLY A 8 -7.22 1.58 7.83
N ILE A 9 -7.36 2.05 6.62
CA ILE A 9 -7.12 1.24 5.44
C ILE A 9 -5.76 1.57 4.85
N VAL A 10 -4.98 0.53 4.58
CA VAL A 10 -3.74 0.67 3.83
C VAL A 10 -3.86 -0.12 2.54
N VAL A 11 -3.63 0.53 1.42
CA VAL A 11 -3.53 -0.11 0.12
C VAL A 11 -2.05 -0.31 -0.16
N VAL A 12 -1.65 -1.54 -0.46
CA VAL A 12 -0.28 -1.79 -0.93
C VAL A 12 -0.30 -1.65 -2.44
N GLY A 13 0.33 -0.60 -2.93
CA GLY A 13 0.37 -0.32 -4.36
C GLY A 13 1.45 -1.11 -5.07
N GLU A 14 1.23 -1.34 -6.34
CA GLU A 14 2.20 -2.00 -7.19
C GLU A 14 2.65 -1.07 -8.30
N ILE A 15 3.93 -1.17 -8.61
CA ILE A 15 4.58 -0.37 -9.64
C ILE A 15 5.19 -1.31 -10.66
N GLN A 16 4.99 -1.01 -11.92
CA GLN A 16 5.60 -1.74 -13.01
C GLN A 16 6.10 -0.73 -14.03
N LYS A 17 7.34 -0.90 -14.46
CA LYS A 17 7.97 0.03 -15.41
C LYS A 17 7.88 1.48 -14.95
N ARG A 18 8.11 1.70 -13.66
CA ARG A 18 8.07 3.01 -13.00
C ARG A 18 6.73 3.71 -13.03
N GLU A 19 5.66 2.98 -13.30
CA GLU A 19 4.32 3.51 -13.28
C GLU A 19 3.46 2.75 -12.27
N ILE A 20 2.55 3.47 -11.65
CA ILE A 20 1.59 2.86 -10.74
C ILE A 20 0.62 2.04 -11.57
N MET A 21 0.46 0.77 -11.22
CA MET A 21 -0.41 -0.13 -11.98
C MET A 21 -1.88 0.27 -11.87
N PRO A 22 -2.65 0.11 -12.96
CA PRO A 22 -4.09 0.42 -12.93
C PRO A 22 -4.84 -0.28 -11.81
N LEU A 23 -4.48 -1.52 -11.48
CA LEU A 23 -5.12 -2.25 -10.39
C LEU A 23 -4.98 -1.50 -9.06
N THR A 24 -3.84 -0.87 -8.81
CA THR A 24 -3.64 -0.05 -7.61
C THR A 24 -4.65 1.09 -7.56
N LEU A 25 -4.89 1.75 -8.68
CA LEU A 25 -5.87 2.84 -8.75
C LEU A 25 -7.28 2.34 -8.49
N GLU A 26 -7.61 1.15 -8.97
CA GLU A 26 -8.90 0.53 -8.70
C GLU A 26 -9.07 0.21 -7.21
N LEU A 27 -8.03 -0.30 -6.57
CA LEU A 27 -8.05 -0.58 -5.13
C LEU A 27 -8.21 0.70 -4.33
N ILE A 28 -7.54 1.76 -4.73
CA ILE A 28 -7.65 3.06 -4.07
C ILE A 28 -9.08 3.59 -4.19
N GLY A 29 -9.72 3.43 -5.34
CA GLY A 29 -11.10 3.83 -5.53
C GLY A 29 -12.05 3.09 -4.60
N ALA A 30 -11.90 1.78 -4.49
CA ALA A 30 -12.71 0.97 -3.58
C ALA A 30 -12.43 1.32 -2.12
N ALA A 31 -11.17 1.49 -1.77
CA ALA A 31 -10.76 1.86 -0.41
C ALA A 31 -11.29 3.23 -0.03
N GLY A 32 -11.34 4.17 -0.98
CA GLY A 32 -11.85 5.51 -0.73
C GLY A 32 -13.32 5.51 -0.34
N LYS A 33 -14.12 4.65 -0.95
CA LYS A 33 -15.54 4.51 -0.57
C LYS A 33 -15.66 3.97 0.84
N LEU A 34 -14.91 2.94 1.18
CA LEU A 34 -14.93 2.35 2.51
C LEU A 34 -14.43 3.35 3.55
N SER A 35 -13.40 4.11 3.22
CA SER A 35 -12.83 5.14 4.09
C SER A 35 -13.88 6.17 4.49
N LYS A 36 -14.67 6.64 3.52
CA LYS A 36 -15.73 7.62 3.78
C LYS A 36 -16.85 7.03 4.60
N GLU A 37 -17.29 5.82 4.27
CA GLU A 37 -18.40 5.18 4.97
C GLU A 37 -18.10 4.87 6.43
N ARG A 38 -16.85 4.53 6.73
CA ARG A 38 -16.44 4.08 8.07
C ARG A 38 -15.61 5.10 8.81
N ASP A 39 -15.38 6.27 8.24
CA ASP A 39 -14.53 7.32 8.81
C ASP A 39 -13.14 6.78 9.16
N LEU A 40 -12.53 6.07 8.23
CA LEU A 40 -11.19 5.50 8.38
C LEU A 40 -10.20 6.29 7.52
N SER A 41 -8.97 6.38 7.95
CA SER A 41 -7.92 6.98 7.13
C SER A 41 -7.58 6.05 5.96
N LEU A 42 -7.08 6.62 4.88
CA LEU A 42 -6.65 5.88 3.70
C LEU A 42 -5.20 6.20 3.40
N SER A 43 -4.36 5.20 3.50
CA SER A 43 -2.93 5.32 3.21
C SER A 43 -2.55 4.36 2.09
N VAL A 44 -1.53 4.72 1.35
CA VAL A 44 -0.98 3.87 0.28
C VAL A 44 0.51 3.68 0.54
N ILE A 45 0.98 2.45 0.43
CA ILE A 45 2.40 2.12 0.53
C ILE A 45 2.92 1.79 -0.87
N LEU A 46 4.00 2.42 -1.25
CA LEU A 46 4.70 2.13 -2.50
C LEU A 46 6.17 1.87 -2.18
N SER A 47 6.72 0.79 -2.72
CA SER A 47 8.14 0.46 -2.53
C SER A 47 8.82 0.38 -3.88
N GLU A 48 9.65 1.36 -4.16
CA GLU A 48 10.40 1.44 -5.41
C GLU A 48 11.42 2.56 -5.31
N CYS A 49 12.46 2.48 -6.11
CA CYS A 49 13.44 3.55 -6.20
C CYS A 49 12.97 4.60 -7.23
N GLY A 50 13.02 5.88 -6.85
CA GLY A 50 12.79 6.96 -7.81
C GLY A 50 11.35 7.22 -8.23
N ILE A 51 10.37 6.95 -7.36
CA ILE A 51 8.96 7.05 -7.72
C ILE A 51 8.19 8.18 -7.04
N LYS A 52 8.88 9.09 -6.36
CA LYS A 52 8.19 10.14 -5.60
C LYS A 52 7.27 11.00 -6.46
N GLU A 53 7.69 11.36 -7.66
CA GLU A 53 6.88 12.20 -8.53
C GLU A 53 5.64 11.46 -9.01
N GLU A 54 5.77 10.18 -9.33
CA GLU A 54 4.65 9.35 -9.73
C GLU A 54 3.67 9.18 -8.56
N ALA A 55 4.21 8.98 -7.35
CA ALA A 55 3.39 8.79 -6.15
C ALA A 55 2.53 10.00 -5.83
N LYS A 56 3.00 11.22 -6.08
CA LYS A 56 2.24 12.44 -5.79
C LYS A 56 0.90 12.49 -6.51
N LYS A 57 0.78 11.80 -7.64
CA LYS A 57 -0.48 11.76 -8.40
C LYS A 57 -1.60 11.13 -7.58
N LEU A 58 -1.27 10.28 -6.61
CA LEU A 58 -2.27 9.59 -5.81
C LEU A 58 -3.05 10.50 -4.88
N TYR A 59 -2.52 11.67 -4.54
CA TYR A 59 -3.28 12.62 -3.71
C TYR A 59 -4.55 13.10 -4.40
N ASN A 60 -4.59 13.05 -5.73
CA ASN A 60 -5.78 13.41 -6.49
C ASN A 60 -6.92 12.39 -6.33
N TYR A 61 -6.62 11.23 -5.75
CA TYR A 61 -7.59 10.15 -5.57
C TYR A 61 -8.14 10.08 -4.13
N GLY A 62 -7.90 11.11 -3.32
CA GLY A 62 -8.43 11.15 -1.98
C GLY A 62 -7.64 10.37 -0.93
N VAL A 63 -6.39 10.07 -1.22
CA VAL A 63 -5.49 9.39 -0.28
C VAL A 63 -5.02 10.38 0.79
N ASP A 64 -5.10 9.99 2.06
CA ASP A 64 -4.67 10.83 3.17
C ASP A 64 -3.15 10.85 3.34
N GLU A 65 -2.51 9.70 3.10
CA GLU A 65 -1.08 9.56 3.31
C GLU A 65 -0.47 8.60 2.28
N ILE A 66 0.68 8.96 1.77
CA ILE A 66 1.45 8.10 0.87
C ILE A 66 2.79 7.81 1.53
N LEU A 67 3.07 6.52 1.70
CA LEU A 67 4.33 6.06 2.28
C LEU A 67 5.19 5.50 1.16
N CYS A 68 6.19 6.26 0.76
CA CYS A 68 7.13 5.82 -0.27
C CYS A 68 8.36 5.23 0.41
N ILE A 69 8.59 3.95 0.19
CA ILE A 69 9.79 3.29 0.66
C ILE A 69 10.79 3.34 -0.48
N GLU A 70 11.72 4.27 -0.42
CA GLU A 70 12.74 4.43 -1.44
C GLU A 70 14.10 3.99 -0.93
N ASP A 71 14.67 3.01 -1.61
CA ASP A 71 16.00 2.50 -1.32
C ASP A 71 16.59 2.02 -2.64
N GLU A 72 17.86 2.29 -2.87
CA GLU A 72 18.54 1.86 -4.09
C GLU A 72 18.48 0.34 -4.29
N LYS A 73 18.33 -0.40 -3.19
CA LYS A 73 18.20 -1.86 -3.23
C LYS A 73 16.84 -2.30 -3.72
N LEU A 74 15.84 -1.43 -3.71
CA LEU A 74 14.49 -1.73 -4.17
C LEU A 74 14.37 -1.44 -5.66
N ILE A 75 14.84 -2.38 -6.44
CA ILE A 75 14.73 -2.28 -7.90
C ILE A 75 13.73 -3.33 -8.36
N GLU A 76 13.19 -3.10 -9.57
CA GLU A 76 12.22 -4.01 -10.17
C GLU A 76 12.80 -5.43 -10.25
N GLY A 77 12.00 -6.42 -9.87
CA GLY A 77 12.43 -7.81 -9.88
C GLY A 77 12.95 -8.35 -8.56
N HIS A 78 13.16 -7.50 -7.58
CA HIS A 78 13.61 -7.92 -6.24
C HIS A 78 12.41 -8.03 -5.28
N MET A 79 11.48 -8.91 -5.63
CA MET A 79 10.20 -9.05 -4.94
C MET A 79 10.32 -9.24 -3.43
N GLN A 80 11.26 -10.09 -2.97
CA GLN A 80 11.38 -10.36 -1.54
C GLN A 80 11.77 -9.11 -0.75
N LEU A 81 12.68 -8.29 -1.28
CA LEU A 81 13.09 -7.06 -0.61
C LEU A 81 11.92 -6.09 -0.51
N HIS A 82 11.11 -5.97 -1.57
CA HIS A 82 9.92 -5.13 -1.55
C HIS A 82 8.92 -5.62 -0.51
N HIS A 83 8.67 -6.93 -0.47
CA HIS A 83 7.73 -7.52 0.48
C HIS A 83 8.17 -7.30 1.92
N ASP A 84 9.45 -7.53 2.22
CA ASP A 84 9.97 -7.35 3.56
C ASP A 84 9.85 -5.91 4.02
N ALA A 85 10.16 -4.96 3.13
CA ALA A 85 10.06 -3.54 3.45
C ALA A 85 8.61 -3.12 3.70
N VAL A 86 7.68 -3.60 2.87
CA VAL A 86 6.25 -3.30 3.03
C VAL A 86 5.73 -3.84 4.36
N ILE A 87 6.07 -5.07 4.70
CA ILE A 87 5.60 -5.68 5.95
C ILE A 87 6.12 -4.92 7.17
N GLU A 88 7.37 -4.45 7.15
CA GLU A 88 7.90 -3.63 8.24
C GLU A 88 7.09 -2.35 8.44
N VAL A 89 6.76 -1.68 7.34
CA VAL A 89 5.95 -0.46 7.41
C VAL A 89 4.54 -0.77 7.91
N LEU A 90 3.93 -1.86 7.42
CA LEU A 90 2.60 -2.27 7.85
C LEU A 90 2.54 -2.54 9.35
N LYS A 91 3.56 -3.20 9.89
CA LYS A 91 3.61 -3.47 11.33
C LYS A 91 3.62 -2.19 12.15
N GLY A 92 4.32 -1.17 11.67
CA GLY A 92 4.36 0.12 12.36
C GLY A 92 3.06 0.89 12.26
N LYS A 93 2.30 0.69 11.20
CA LYS A 93 1.02 1.39 10.98
C LYS A 93 -0.14 0.75 11.75
N ASP A 94 -0.08 -0.53 11.99
CA ASP A 94 -1.14 -1.29 12.64
C ASP A 94 -2.52 -1.03 12.01
N PRO A 95 -2.68 -1.26 10.71
CA PRO A 95 -3.92 -0.95 10.02
C PRO A 95 -5.05 -1.91 10.39
N LYS A 96 -6.29 -1.45 10.19
CA LYS A 96 -7.47 -2.30 10.39
C LYS A 96 -7.75 -3.14 9.14
N VAL A 97 -7.46 -2.59 7.98
CA VAL A 97 -7.70 -3.27 6.70
C VAL A 97 -6.48 -3.08 5.81
N ILE A 98 -6.03 -4.15 5.22
CA ILE A 98 -4.93 -4.11 4.25
C ILE A 98 -5.47 -4.65 2.93
N LEU A 99 -5.39 -3.85 1.87
CA LEU A 99 -5.81 -4.26 0.54
C LEU A 99 -4.59 -4.47 -0.34
N ILE A 100 -4.49 -5.65 -0.90
CA ILE A 100 -3.38 -6.05 -1.77
C ILE A 100 -3.98 -6.61 -3.06
N GLY A 101 -3.45 -6.18 -4.21
CA GLY A 101 -3.96 -6.64 -5.49
C GLY A 101 -3.69 -8.12 -5.75
N GLY A 102 -4.57 -8.76 -6.50
CA GLY A 102 -4.48 -10.19 -6.80
C GLY A 102 -3.51 -10.57 -7.90
N THR A 103 -2.45 -9.83 -8.09
CA THR A 103 -1.36 -10.20 -8.99
C THR A 103 -0.55 -11.35 -8.39
N ALA A 104 0.33 -11.96 -9.18
CA ALA A 104 1.18 -13.03 -8.66
C ALA A 104 2.01 -12.54 -7.47
N SER A 105 2.63 -11.37 -7.57
CA SER A 105 3.39 -10.78 -6.47
C SER A 105 2.51 -10.44 -5.29
N GLY A 106 1.33 -9.87 -5.54
CA GLY A 106 0.39 -9.50 -4.49
C GLY A 106 -0.12 -10.69 -3.70
N ARG A 107 -0.35 -11.82 -4.36
CA ARG A 107 -0.78 -13.04 -3.68
C ARG A 107 0.28 -13.56 -2.72
N VAL A 108 1.54 -13.51 -3.14
CA VAL A 108 2.66 -13.92 -2.27
C VAL A 108 2.76 -12.97 -1.09
N LEU A 109 2.68 -11.67 -1.33
CA LEU A 109 2.72 -10.67 -0.26
C LEU A 109 1.56 -10.85 0.72
N ALA A 110 0.36 -11.09 0.20
CA ALA A 110 -0.83 -11.28 1.04
C ALA A 110 -0.64 -12.46 2.01
N GLY A 111 -0.10 -13.57 1.52
CA GLY A 111 0.18 -14.73 2.37
C GLY A 111 1.22 -14.41 3.44
N LYS A 112 2.29 -13.74 3.08
CA LYS A 112 3.33 -13.33 4.03
C LYS A 112 2.78 -12.36 5.08
N THR A 113 1.93 -11.44 4.65
CA THR A 113 1.33 -10.44 5.53
C THR A 113 0.37 -11.10 6.52
N ALA A 114 -0.47 -12.01 6.04
CA ALA A 114 -1.39 -12.75 6.90
C ALA A 114 -0.62 -13.51 7.98
N TYR A 115 0.47 -14.15 7.61
CA TYR A 115 1.32 -14.84 8.56
C TYR A 115 1.93 -13.88 9.58
N ALA A 116 2.46 -12.75 9.10
CA ALA A 116 3.13 -11.77 9.98
C ALA A 116 2.17 -11.15 11.00
N PHE A 117 0.89 -11.00 10.64
CA PHE A 117 -0.13 -10.43 11.52
C PHE A 117 -0.97 -11.50 12.23
N ASP A 118 -0.66 -12.77 12.02
CA ASP A 118 -1.41 -13.88 12.60
C ASP A 118 -2.91 -13.75 12.31
N THR A 119 -3.24 -13.55 11.06
CA THR A 119 -4.61 -13.34 10.61
C THR A 119 -4.91 -14.14 9.35
N GLU A 120 -6.14 -14.09 8.90
CA GLU A 120 -6.58 -14.76 7.66
C GLU A 120 -6.67 -13.76 6.52
N LEU A 121 -6.60 -14.29 5.31
CA LEU A 121 -6.78 -13.48 4.10
C LEU A 121 -8.26 -13.14 3.86
#